data_a8380dddfa7a06b7cd9c897276309e43
#
_entry.id   a8380dddfa7a06b7cd9c897276309e43
#
_cell.length_a   1.000
_cell.length_b   1.000
_cell.length_c   1.000
_cell.angle_alpha   90.00
_cell.angle_beta   90.00
_cell.angle_gamma   90.00
#
_symmetry.space_group_name_H-M   'P 1'
#
loop_
_entity.id
_entity.type
_entity.pdbx_description
1 polymer ?
#
loop_
_entity_poly.entity_id
_entity_poly.type
_entity_poly.pdbx_seq_one_letter_code
_entity_poly.pdbx_strand_id
1 'polypeptide(L)'
;MFEDKTLYVKQLKPYLYLLDENHECSGYLVIGDKKAALIDTMMGYHNYKEEIRKITDKPVMVINTHGHPDHIFGNVFFDEAYMNPDDLDLAVEMCKDPEFVEACDKEGVSMPPFKDIKGGDVVDLG
;
A
#
# COMPACT_ATOMS: atom_id res chain seq x y z
N MET A 1 3.48 -1.24 13.58
CA MET A 1 3.06 -2.26 12.61
C MET A 1 2.52 -3.44 13.40
N PHE A 2 1.62 -4.20 12.83
CA PHE A 2 0.98 -5.34 13.49
C PHE A 2 0.36 -5.02 14.85
N GLU A 3 -0.17 -3.83 14.98
CA GLU A 3 -0.91 -3.45 16.16
C GLU A 3 -2.33 -4.05 16.12
N ASP A 4 -2.99 -4.07 17.28
CA ASP A 4 -4.36 -4.56 17.40
C ASP A 4 -5.35 -3.52 16.84
N LYS A 5 -5.29 -3.28 15.54
CA LYS A 5 -6.16 -2.38 14.81
C LYS A 5 -7.05 -3.18 13.88
N THR A 6 -8.30 -2.78 13.77
CA THR A 6 -9.26 -3.50 12.92
C THR A 6 -9.12 -3.09 11.47
N LEU A 7 -9.09 -4.08 10.59
CA LEU A 7 -9.20 -3.86 9.15
C LEU A 7 -10.63 -4.18 8.70
N TYR A 8 -11.28 -3.18 8.10
CA TYR A 8 -12.60 -3.34 7.51
C TYR A 8 -12.45 -3.44 5.99
N VAL A 9 -13.05 -4.44 5.39
CA VAL A 9 -13.01 -4.65 3.95
C VAL A 9 -14.42 -4.59 3.41
N LYS A 10 -14.66 -3.71 2.42
CA LYS A 10 -15.97 -3.56 1.80
C LYS A 10 -15.85 -3.67 0.29
N GLN A 11 -16.58 -4.61 -0.30
CA GLN A 11 -16.68 -4.71 -1.75
C GLN A 11 -17.64 -3.63 -2.28
N LEU A 12 -17.12 -2.72 -3.10
CA LEU A 12 -17.91 -1.63 -3.69
C LEU A 12 -18.45 -1.99 -5.05
N LYS A 13 -17.67 -2.75 -5.83
CA LYS A 13 -18.00 -3.25 -7.18
C LYS A 13 -17.39 -4.64 -7.30
N PRO A 14 -17.77 -5.45 -8.31
CA PRO A 14 -17.13 -6.75 -8.51
C PRO A 14 -15.60 -6.68 -8.61
N TYR A 15 -15.06 -5.55 -9.06
CA TYR A 15 -13.64 -5.31 -9.28
C TYR A 15 -13.01 -4.29 -8.32
N LEU A 16 -13.76 -3.79 -7.33
CA LEU A 16 -13.31 -2.68 -6.47
C LEU A 16 -13.63 -2.94 -5.01
N TYR A 17 -12.60 -2.93 -4.17
CA TYR A 17 -12.70 -3.09 -2.74
C TYR A 17 -12.14 -1.88 -2.01
N LEU A 18 -12.81 -1.44 -0.95
CA LEU A 18 -12.30 -0.47 0.01
C LEU A 18 -11.69 -1.23 1.17
N LEU A 19 -10.46 -0.85 1.53
CA LEU A 19 -9.81 -1.30 2.76
C LEU A 19 -9.75 -0.10 3.71
N ASP A 20 -10.28 -0.29 4.91
CA ASP A 20 -10.37 0.77 5.92
C ASP A 20 -9.64 0.28 7.16
N GLU A 21 -8.51 0.92 7.44
CA GLU A 21 -7.67 0.57 8.57
C GLU A 21 -8.08 1.37 9.79
N ASN A 22 -8.80 0.74 10.68
CA ASN A 22 -9.25 1.28 11.96
C ASN A 22 -10.02 2.61 11.86
N HIS A 23 -10.66 2.88 10.72
CA HIS A 23 -11.35 4.14 10.41
C HIS A 23 -10.43 5.39 10.45
N GLU A 24 -9.13 5.19 10.35
CA GLU A 24 -8.13 6.27 10.35
C GLU A 24 -7.60 6.55 8.96
N CYS A 25 -7.45 5.54 8.13
CA CYS A 25 -6.98 5.68 6.76
C CYS A 25 -7.53 4.56 5.87
N SER A 26 -7.44 4.75 4.58
CA SER A 26 -8.03 3.83 3.63
C SER A 26 -7.15 3.60 2.41
N GLY A 27 -7.34 2.44 1.78
CA GLY A 27 -6.78 2.08 0.51
C GLY A 27 -7.84 1.43 -0.37
N TYR A 28 -7.55 1.31 -1.65
CA TYR A 28 -8.47 0.70 -2.62
C TYR A 28 -7.76 -0.39 -3.39
N LEU A 29 -8.45 -1.52 -3.56
CA LEU A 29 -7.97 -2.61 -4.41
C LEU A 29 -8.81 -2.65 -5.68
N VAL A 30 -8.16 -2.48 -6.83
CA VAL A 30 -8.79 -2.55 -8.15
C VAL A 30 -8.32 -3.83 -8.83
N ILE A 31 -9.25 -4.71 -9.20
CA ILE A 31 -8.92 -6.02 -9.77
C ILE A 31 -9.22 -6.00 -11.26
N GLY A 32 -8.18 -6.17 -12.08
CA GLY A 32 -8.30 -6.35 -13.53
C GLY A 32 -8.33 -7.83 -13.89
N ASP A 33 -8.32 -8.12 -15.20
CA ASP A 33 -8.38 -9.50 -15.68
C ASP A 33 -7.09 -10.26 -15.40
N LYS A 34 -5.93 -9.59 -15.45
CA LYS A 34 -4.62 -10.24 -15.29
C LYS A 34 -3.92 -9.89 -13.99
N LYS A 35 -4.11 -8.70 -13.48
CA LYS A 35 -3.48 -8.23 -12.24
C LYS A 35 -4.36 -7.21 -11.52
N ALA A 36 -3.98 -6.88 -10.30
CA ALA A 36 -4.68 -5.92 -9.47
C ALA A 36 -3.77 -4.75 -9.10
N ALA A 37 -4.37 -3.62 -8.74
CA ALA A 37 -3.66 -2.47 -8.20
C ALA A 37 -4.16 -2.17 -6.80
N LEU A 38 -3.25 -2.04 -5.84
CA LEU A 38 -3.56 -1.55 -4.50
C LEU A 38 -3.17 -0.08 -4.43
N ILE A 39 -4.17 0.76 -4.24
CA ILE A 39 -3.99 2.21 -4.13
C ILE A 39 -3.85 2.57 -2.66
N ASP A 40 -2.64 2.91 -2.24
CA ASP A 40 -2.22 3.17 -0.87
C ASP A 40 -2.23 1.92 0.02
N THR A 41 -1.31 1.91 0.96
CA THR A 41 -1.08 0.75 1.85
C THR A 41 -1.26 1.09 3.32
N MET A 42 -1.76 2.30 3.61
CA MET A 42 -2.11 2.72 4.96
C MET A 42 -0.89 2.72 5.91
N MET A 43 -1.10 2.53 7.22
CA MET A 43 -0.02 2.54 8.21
C MET A 43 0.75 1.23 8.32
N GLY A 44 0.27 0.17 7.68
CA GLY A 44 0.94 -1.13 7.76
C GLY A 44 0.66 -1.89 9.05
N TYR A 45 -0.50 -1.67 9.66
CA TYR A 45 -0.89 -2.42 10.86
C TYR A 45 -1.21 -3.88 10.56
N HIS A 46 -1.50 -4.20 9.30
CA HIS A 46 -1.75 -5.56 8.84
C HIS A 46 -0.78 -5.91 7.72
N ASN A 47 -0.55 -7.20 7.51
CA ASN A 47 0.19 -7.66 6.34
C ASN A 47 -0.76 -7.64 5.14
N TYR A 48 -0.70 -6.57 4.36
CA TYR A 48 -1.63 -6.36 3.24
C TYR A 48 -1.40 -7.32 2.09
N LYS A 49 -0.22 -7.90 1.94
CA LYS A 49 -0.02 -8.96 0.98
C LYS A 49 -0.89 -10.18 1.31
N GLU A 50 -0.94 -10.56 2.57
CA GLU A 50 -1.79 -11.67 3.03
C GLU A 50 -3.27 -11.31 2.96
N GLU A 51 -3.64 -10.10 3.36
CA GLU A 51 -5.04 -9.66 3.34
C GLU A 51 -5.59 -9.63 1.91
N ILE A 52 -4.81 -9.18 0.94
CA ILE A 52 -5.21 -9.14 -0.46
C ILE A 52 -5.33 -10.54 -1.03
N ARG A 53 -4.50 -11.49 -0.59
CA ARG A 53 -4.59 -12.89 -1.02
C ARG A 53 -5.90 -13.56 -0.66
N LYS A 54 -6.59 -13.09 0.35
CA LYS A 54 -7.93 -13.56 0.70
C LYS A 54 -8.98 -13.11 -0.32
N ILE A 55 -8.69 -12.08 -1.11
CA ILE A 55 -9.59 -11.50 -2.10
C ILE A 55 -9.23 -11.96 -3.51
N THR A 56 -7.95 -11.93 -3.86
CA THR A 56 -7.45 -12.31 -5.17
C THR A 56 -6.04 -12.88 -5.07
N ASP A 57 -5.72 -13.86 -5.90
CA ASP A 57 -4.37 -14.41 -6.05
C ASP A 57 -3.61 -13.84 -7.25
N LYS A 58 -4.19 -12.84 -7.94
CA LYS A 58 -3.53 -12.16 -9.04
C LYS A 58 -2.33 -11.33 -8.55
N PRO A 59 -1.32 -11.10 -9.41
CA PRO A 59 -0.22 -10.20 -9.06
C PRO A 59 -0.73 -8.82 -8.71
N VAL A 60 -0.13 -8.18 -7.71
CA VAL A 60 -0.56 -6.88 -7.18
C VAL A 60 0.50 -5.82 -7.43
N MET A 61 0.10 -4.71 -8.02
CA MET A 61 0.90 -3.51 -8.21
C MET A 61 0.48 -2.49 -7.15
N VAL A 62 1.44 -1.93 -6.41
CA VAL A 62 1.17 -0.91 -5.40
C VAL A 62 1.35 0.47 -6.01
N ILE A 63 0.36 1.34 -5.83
CA ILE A 63 0.41 2.74 -6.26
C ILE A 63 0.09 3.62 -5.07
N ASN A 64 0.98 4.53 -4.73
CA ASN A 64 0.77 5.49 -3.66
C ASN A 64 0.29 6.83 -4.21
N THR A 65 -0.70 7.42 -3.57
CA THR A 65 -1.22 8.74 -3.95
C THR A 65 -0.27 9.85 -3.55
N HIS A 66 0.39 9.70 -2.40
CA HIS A 66 1.41 10.65 -1.92
C HIS A 66 2.25 9.99 -0.82
N GLY A 67 3.25 10.71 -0.32
CA GLY A 67 4.30 10.16 0.54
C GLY A 67 4.07 10.25 2.05
N HIS A 68 2.85 10.50 2.54
CA HIS A 68 2.57 10.52 3.98
C HIS A 68 2.51 9.09 4.55
N PRO A 69 2.84 8.94 5.86
CA PRO A 69 2.93 7.61 6.50
C PRO A 69 1.68 6.74 6.34
N ASP A 70 0.50 7.32 6.48
CA ASP A 70 -0.78 6.61 6.40
C ASP A 70 -1.16 6.17 4.98
N HIS A 71 -0.27 6.40 4.01
CA HIS A 71 -0.45 5.97 2.63
C HIS A 71 0.66 5.05 2.14
N ILE A 72 1.84 5.04 2.79
CA ILE A 72 3.01 4.33 2.28
C ILE A 72 3.58 3.27 3.24
N PHE A 73 3.29 3.30 4.52
CA PHE A 73 3.98 2.43 5.48
C PHE A 73 3.71 0.93 5.23
N GLY A 74 2.55 0.57 4.72
CA GLY A 74 2.24 -0.81 4.34
C GLY A 74 2.98 -1.32 3.09
N ASN A 75 3.71 -0.45 2.39
CA ASN A 75 4.53 -0.86 1.23
C ASN A 75 5.55 -1.94 1.60
N VAL A 76 5.95 -2.00 2.88
CA VAL A 76 6.97 -2.95 3.37
C VAL A 76 6.62 -4.42 3.14
N PHE A 77 5.35 -4.74 2.86
CA PHE A 77 4.92 -6.11 2.55
C PHE A 77 5.04 -6.44 1.06
N PHE A 78 5.47 -5.49 0.23
CA PHE A 78 5.58 -5.63 -1.22
C PHE A 78 7.01 -5.37 -1.69
N ASP A 79 7.31 -5.79 -2.92
CA ASP A 79 8.67 -5.69 -3.47
C ASP A 79 8.97 -4.32 -4.08
N GLU A 80 7.93 -3.57 -4.44
CA GLU A 80 8.07 -2.24 -5.04
C GLU A 80 6.75 -1.47 -4.91
N ALA A 81 6.83 -0.16 -5.07
CA ALA A 81 5.67 0.72 -5.10
C ALA A 81 5.89 1.83 -6.12
N TYR A 82 4.81 2.30 -6.72
CA TYR A 82 4.82 3.40 -7.69
C TYR A 82 4.32 4.67 -7.04
N MET A 83 5.00 5.77 -7.28
CA MET A 83 4.62 7.07 -6.74
C MET A 83 5.14 8.17 -7.66
N ASN A 84 4.45 9.33 -7.71
CA ASN A 84 4.94 10.48 -8.44
C ASN A 84 6.30 10.90 -7.84
N PRO A 85 7.35 11.09 -8.67
CA PRO A 85 8.67 11.46 -8.15
C PRO A 85 8.70 12.79 -7.40
N ASP A 86 7.72 13.66 -7.60
CA ASP A 86 7.61 14.92 -6.84
C ASP A 86 7.39 14.68 -5.34
N ASP A 87 6.87 13.53 -4.95
CA ASP A 87 6.62 13.16 -3.55
C ASP A 87 7.72 12.29 -2.94
N LEU A 88 8.73 11.94 -3.71
CA LEU A 88 9.78 11.03 -3.24
C LEU A 88 10.53 11.56 -2.01
N ASP A 89 10.88 12.84 -2.01
CA ASP A 89 11.59 13.45 -0.88
C ASP A 89 10.76 13.38 0.41
N LEU A 90 9.46 13.61 0.32
CA LEU A 90 8.55 13.50 1.45
C LEU A 90 8.53 12.05 1.97
N ALA A 91 8.36 11.08 1.08
CA ALA A 91 8.32 9.68 1.44
C ALA A 91 9.60 9.23 2.13
N VAL A 92 10.75 9.60 1.61
CA VAL A 92 12.06 9.28 2.21
C VAL A 92 12.16 9.87 3.60
N GLU A 93 11.73 11.11 3.79
CA GLU A 93 11.76 11.76 5.10
C GLU A 93 10.84 11.07 6.11
N MET A 94 9.64 10.69 5.69
CA MET A 94 8.69 9.98 6.55
C MET A 94 9.20 8.60 6.98
N CYS A 95 9.95 7.91 6.13
CA CYS A 95 10.53 6.60 6.43
C CYS A 95 11.66 6.67 7.47
N LYS A 96 12.13 7.86 7.84
CA LYS A 96 13.13 8.05 8.90
C LYS A 96 12.51 8.09 10.29
N ASP A 97 11.18 8.05 10.40
CA ASP A 97 10.49 8.04 11.69
C ASP A 97 11.01 6.91 12.57
N PRO A 98 11.48 7.21 13.81
CA PRO A 98 12.10 6.20 14.67
C PRO A 98 11.19 5.02 15.00
N GLU A 99 9.90 5.25 15.21
CA GLU A 99 8.95 4.18 15.50
C GLU A 99 8.79 3.25 14.30
N PHE A 100 8.75 3.81 13.09
CA PHE A 100 8.67 3.02 11.87
C PHE A 100 9.93 2.19 11.65
N VAL A 101 11.11 2.81 11.81
CA VAL A 101 12.40 2.10 11.66
C VAL A 101 12.49 0.94 12.65
N GLU A 102 12.16 1.18 13.92
CA GLU A 102 12.16 0.15 14.95
C GLU A 102 11.19 -0.99 14.60
N ALA A 103 9.98 -0.66 14.18
CA ALA A 103 8.98 -1.66 13.78
C ALA A 103 9.46 -2.50 12.59
N CYS A 104 10.07 -1.87 11.59
CA CYS A 104 10.63 -2.57 10.44
C CYS A 104 11.74 -3.53 10.85
N ASP A 105 12.66 -3.09 11.69
CA ASP A 105 13.76 -3.92 12.17
C ASP A 105 13.23 -5.13 12.94
N LYS A 106 12.23 -4.92 13.76
CA LYS A 106 11.62 -5.96 14.59
C LYS A 106 10.90 -7.02 13.74
N GLU A 107 10.25 -6.61 12.68
CA GLU A 107 9.48 -7.49 11.79
C GLU A 107 10.31 -8.05 10.63
N GLY A 108 11.53 -7.58 10.45
CA GLY A 108 12.40 -8.04 9.36
C GLY A 108 11.94 -7.56 7.99
N VAL A 109 11.34 -6.37 7.92
CA VAL A 109 10.86 -5.77 6.67
C VAL A 109 11.51 -4.41 6.45
N SER A 110 11.42 -3.89 5.23
CA SER A 110 11.95 -2.58 4.89
C SER A 110 11.11 -1.95 3.78
N MET A 111 11.18 -0.62 3.68
CA MET A 111 10.52 0.10 2.59
C MET A 111 11.14 -0.31 1.26
N PRO A 112 10.33 -0.81 0.30
CA PRO A 112 10.84 -1.20 -1.01
C PRO A 112 11.18 0.03 -1.85
N PRO A 113 11.89 -0.15 -2.98
CA PRO A 113 12.17 0.97 -3.88
C PRO A 113 10.89 1.55 -4.47
N PHE A 114 10.90 2.87 -4.68
CA PHE A 114 9.83 3.57 -5.37
C PHE A 114 10.15 3.67 -6.85
N LYS A 115 9.15 3.38 -7.69
CA LYS A 115 9.20 3.57 -9.13
C LYS A 115 8.33 4.75 -9.54
N ASP A 116 8.67 5.40 -10.65
CA ASP A 116 7.98 6.60 -11.11
C ASP A 116 6.62 6.28 -11.73
N ILE A 117 5.61 7.05 -11.33
CA ILE A 117 4.33 7.14 -12.03
C ILE A 117 3.94 8.62 -12.07
N LYS A 118 3.38 9.07 -13.18
CA LYS A 118 3.08 10.49 -13.41
C LYS A 118 1.66 10.66 -13.90
N GLY A 119 1.14 11.88 -13.76
CA GLY A 119 -0.16 12.22 -14.31
C GLY A 119 -0.22 11.93 -15.81
N GLY A 120 -1.31 11.30 -16.25
CA GLY A 120 -1.47 10.87 -17.62
C GLY A 120 -0.99 9.46 -17.94
N ASP A 121 -0.23 8.82 -17.03
CA ASP A 121 0.18 7.43 -17.19
C ASP A 121 -1.04 6.52 -17.13
N VAL A 122 -1.02 5.47 -17.95
CA VAL A 122 -2.06 4.46 -17.97
C VAL A 122 -1.53 3.17 -17.39
N VAL A 123 -2.26 2.59 -16.45
CA VAL A 123 -1.93 1.30 -15.86
C VAL A 123 -2.89 0.25 -16.43
N ASP A 124 -2.34 -0.70 -17.15
CA ASP A 124 -3.10 -1.79 -17.76
C ASP A 124 -3.14 -2.99 -16.80
N LEU A 125 -4.34 -3.32 -16.34
CA LEU A 125 -4.55 -4.47 -15.44
C LEU A 125 -5.07 -5.71 -16.19
N GLY A 126 -5.05 -5.65 -17.49
CA GLY A 126 -5.49 -6.74 -18.37
C GLY A 126 -6.84 -6.53 -19.00
#